data_f07dc9d58f5271b8bd5b959fdfdff79a
#
_entry.id   f07dc9d58f5271b8bd5b959fdfdff79a
#
_cell.length_a   1.000
_cell.length_b   1.000
_cell.length_c   1.000
_cell.angle_alpha   90.00
_cell.angle_beta   90.00
_cell.angle_gamma   90.00
#
_symmetry.space_group_name_H-M   'P 1'
#
loop_
_entity.id
_entity.type
_entity.pdbx_description
1 polymer ?
#
loop_
_entity_poly.entity_id
_entity_poly.type
_entity_poly.pdbx_seq_one_letter_code
_entity_poly.pdbx_strand_id
1 'polypeptide(L)'
;MKDVFSNLSTEKRKKELKTDNKTFAELVNSFVEEERTINTVLKANSKKIAQASEVFFDVFTKGGRIFFIGAGTSGRLGILEAAECPPTFGTSPKQIQGIIAGGNRAILKAIEGAEDSTSSSKKDLMAKKISHNDLLIGISASGKTKYVLSGISYAKKVKSQTIFITCNKQTKKISNIDIVLNVGPEIVSGSTRLKSGTITKNVLNIISTAAMIKAEKIFMNLMIDIKPITEKLKARAIRNISIILNISRTEAIKLLKRSKWNIRVGIFMHKKKLNFKEAELLSKTKPIKELF
;
A
#
# COMPACT_ATOMS: atom_id res chain seq x y z
N MET A 1 -4.87 28.52 -23.71
CA MET A 1 -4.26 27.33 -23.06
C MET A 1 -5.01 26.10 -23.55
N LYS A 2 -4.35 25.10 -24.16
CA LYS A 2 -5.02 23.82 -24.44
C LYS A 2 -5.37 23.20 -23.10
N ASP A 3 -6.66 22.97 -22.88
CA ASP A 3 -7.14 22.29 -21.67
C ASP A 3 -6.66 20.84 -21.67
N VAL A 4 -5.54 20.61 -21.00
CA VAL A 4 -4.88 19.29 -20.90
C VAL A 4 -5.71 18.31 -20.05
N PHE A 5 -6.67 18.84 -19.29
CA PHE A 5 -7.49 18.07 -18.36
C PHE A 5 -8.79 17.57 -19.00
N SER A 6 -9.40 18.33 -19.93
CA SER A 6 -10.70 17.97 -20.54
C SER A 6 -10.75 16.61 -21.22
N ASN A 7 -9.59 16.09 -21.68
CA ASN A 7 -9.47 14.78 -22.33
C ASN A 7 -9.26 13.61 -21.35
N LEU A 8 -9.08 13.89 -20.04
CA LEU A 8 -8.91 12.83 -19.06
C LEU A 8 -10.23 12.11 -18.80
N SER A 9 -10.17 10.77 -18.71
CA SER A 9 -11.36 9.95 -18.47
C SER A 9 -12.03 10.31 -17.13
N THR A 10 -11.27 10.70 -16.12
CA THR A 10 -11.75 11.14 -14.80
C THR A 10 -12.49 12.46 -14.82
N GLU A 11 -12.21 13.34 -15.81
CA GLU A 11 -12.82 14.67 -15.94
C GLU A 11 -14.08 14.65 -16.84
N LYS A 12 -14.31 13.55 -17.56
CA LYS A 12 -15.47 13.42 -18.43
C LYS A 12 -16.75 13.41 -17.62
N ARG A 13 -17.78 14.13 -18.13
CA ARG A 13 -19.12 14.10 -17.55
C ARG A 13 -19.91 12.89 -18.03
N LYS A 14 -20.63 12.23 -17.15
CA LYS A 14 -21.66 11.24 -17.47
C LYS A 14 -22.97 11.96 -17.74
N LYS A 15 -23.26 12.26 -19.01
CA LYS A 15 -24.44 13.04 -19.42
C LYS A 15 -25.76 12.34 -19.06
N GLU A 16 -25.77 11.01 -19.10
CA GLU A 16 -26.95 10.17 -18.84
C GLU A 16 -27.32 10.15 -17.34
N LEU A 17 -26.38 10.47 -16.46
CA LEU A 17 -26.58 10.42 -15.02
C LEU A 17 -27.11 11.75 -14.49
N LYS A 18 -28.45 11.90 -14.53
CA LYS A 18 -29.14 13.05 -13.93
C LYS A 18 -29.25 12.86 -12.41
N THR A 19 -28.24 13.31 -11.66
CA THR A 19 -28.17 13.11 -10.20
C THR A 19 -29.16 13.97 -9.43
N ASP A 20 -29.46 15.16 -9.94
CA ASP A 20 -30.19 16.22 -9.22
C ASP A 20 -31.67 15.83 -8.91
N ASN A 21 -32.25 14.96 -9.72
CA ASN A 21 -33.66 14.55 -9.59
C ASN A 21 -33.81 13.16 -8.94
N LYS A 22 -32.72 12.59 -8.40
CA LYS A 22 -32.74 11.24 -7.81
C LYS A 22 -33.03 11.29 -6.32
N THR A 23 -33.81 10.33 -5.85
CA THR A 23 -33.96 10.03 -4.42
C THR A 23 -32.64 9.54 -3.83
N PHE A 24 -32.49 9.57 -2.51
CA PHE A 24 -31.30 9.02 -1.85
C PHE A 24 -31.06 7.56 -2.19
N ALA A 25 -32.11 6.73 -2.27
CA ALA A 25 -32.00 5.32 -2.63
C ALA A 25 -31.44 5.14 -4.05
N GLU A 26 -31.92 5.90 -5.02
CA GLU A 26 -31.43 5.88 -6.41
C GLU A 26 -30.00 6.40 -6.52
N LEU A 27 -29.63 7.42 -5.73
CA LEU A 27 -28.25 7.91 -5.65
C LEU A 27 -27.32 6.82 -5.12
N VAL A 28 -27.66 6.21 -3.98
CA VAL A 28 -26.87 5.12 -3.39
C VAL A 28 -26.71 3.97 -4.38
N ASN A 29 -27.78 3.54 -5.04
CA ASN A 29 -27.70 2.49 -6.06
C ASN A 29 -26.80 2.89 -7.23
N SER A 30 -26.83 4.17 -7.64
CA SER A 30 -25.93 4.67 -8.68
C SER A 30 -24.46 4.57 -8.29
N PHE A 31 -24.11 4.85 -7.03
CA PHE A 31 -22.74 4.66 -6.51
C PHE A 31 -22.35 3.18 -6.49
N VAL A 32 -23.24 2.29 -6.02
CA VAL A 32 -22.98 0.84 -5.97
C VAL A 32 -22.70 0.29 -7.38
N GLU A 33 -23.50 0.70 -8.37
CA GLU A 33 -23.30 0.27 -9.77
C GLU A 33 -21.96 0.75 -10.34
N GLU A 34 -21.54 1.98 -9.99
CA GLU A 34 -20.22 2.51 -10.41
C GLU A 34 -19.04 1.67 -9.91
N GLU A 35 -19.14 1.10 -8.71
CA GLU A 35 -18.06 0.28 -8.12
C GLU A 35 -17.83 -1.05 -8.90
N ARG A 36 -18.79 -1.52 -9.69
CA ARG A 36 -18.65 -2.75 -10.50
C ARG A 36 -17.47 -2.69 -11.48
N THR A 37 -17.14 -1.52 -11.98
CA THR A 37 -16.00 -1.33 -12.89
C THR A 37 -14.66 -1.65 -12.24
N ILE A 38 -14.53 -1.55 -10.92
CA ILE A 38 -13.29 -1.76 -10.18
C ILE A 38 -12.75 -3.17 -10.38
N ASN A 39 -13.59 -4.19 -10.20
CA ASN A 39 -13.16 -5.59 -10.35
C ASN A 39 -12.65 -5.90 -11.76
N THR A 40 -13.32 -5.38 -12.79
CA THR A 40 -12.91 -5.54 -14.19
C THR A 40 -11.54 -4.92 -14.43
N VAL A 41 -11.31 -3.69 -13.92
CA VAL A 41 -10.06 -2.97 -14.11
C VAL A 41 -8.93 -3.61 -13.30
N LEU A 42 -9.20 -4.09 -12.08
CA LEU A 42 -8.22 -4.85 -11.29
C LEU A 42 -7.78 -6.12 -12.01
N LYS A 43 -8.74 -6.90 -12.53
CA LYS A 43 -8.47 -8.13 -13.30
C LYS A 43 -7.62 -7.84 -14.54
N ALA A 44 -7.93 -6.78 -15.28
CA ALA A 44 -7.17 -6.36 -16.46
C ALA A 44 -5.73 -5.94 -16.15
N ASN A 45 -5.48 -5.44 -14.92
CA ASN A 45 -4.15 -5.01 -14.47
C ASN A 45 -3.42 -6.04 -13.60
N SER A 46 -3.97 -7.24 -13.39
CA SER A 46 -3.44 -8.24 -12.45
C SER A 46 -1.96 -8.57 -12.68
N LYS A 47 -1.52 -8.74 -13.92
CA LYS A 47 -0.11 -8.99 -14.28
C LYS A 47 0.82 -7.85 -13.83
N LYS A 48 0.44 -6.59 -14.08
CA LYS A 48 1.24 -5.44 -13.67
C LYS A 48 1.26 -5.24 -12.16
N ILE A 49 0.15 -5.53 -11.49
CA ILE A 49 0.06 -5.50 -10.03
C ILE A 49 0.97 -6.58 -9.43
N ALA A 50 0.99 -7.80 -10.01
CA ALA A 50 1.90 -8.87 -9.60
C ALA A 50 3.37 -8.45 -9.76
N GLN A 51 3.77 -7.91 -10.92
CA GLN A 51 5.12 -7.37 -11.14
C GLN A 51 5.49 -6.28 -10.13
N ALA A 52 4.55 -5.38 -9.81
CA ALA A 52 4.78 -4.35 -8.80
C ALA A 52 4.97 -4.95 -7.40
N SER A 53 4.23 -6.02 -7.07
CA SER A 53 4.38 -6.76 -5.81
C SER A 53 5.74 -7.47 -5.72
N GLU A 54 6.23 -8.01 -6.82
CA GLU A 54 7.57 -8.63 -6.91
C GLU A 54 8.67 -7.59 -6.65
N VAL A 55 8.61 -6.43 -7.32
CA VAL A 55 9.58 -5.34 -7.10
C VAL A 55 9.52 -4.84 -5.66
N PHE A 56 8.31 -4.70 -5.08
CA PHE A 56 8.15 -4.33 -3.68
C PHE A 56 8.81 -5.37 -2.75
N PHE A 57 8.54 -6.66 -2.97
CA PHE A 57 9.13 -7.78 -2.24
C PHE A 57 10.65 -7.76 -2.31
N ASP A 58 11.22 -7.63 -3.51
CA ASP A 58 12.66 -7.63 -3.73
C ASP A 58 13.36 -6.50 -3.00
N VAL A 59 12.82 -5.26 -3.11
CA VAL A 59 13.37 -4.10 -2.41
C VAL A 59 13.26 -4.27 -0.89
N PHE A 60 12.08 -4.73 -0.42
CA PHE A 60 11.83 -4.91 1.01
C PHE A 60 12.78 -5.94 1.63
N THR A 61 12.93 -7.09 1.01
CA THR A 61 13.75 -8.21 1.55
C THR A 61 15.25 -7.94 1.48
N LYS A 62 15.68 -7.12 0.53
CA LYS A 62 17.07 -6.62 0.44
C LYS A 62 17.39 -5.49 1.41
N GLY A 63 16.43 -5.13 2.30
CA GLY A 63 16.62 -4.07 3.29
C GLY A 63 16.43 -2.64 2.75
N GLY A 64 15.99 -2.48 1.50
CA GLY A 64 15.62 -1.20 0.91
C GLY A 64 14.33 -0.63 1.51
N ARG A 65 14.03 0.61 1.16
CA ARG A 65 12.85 1.34 1.65
C ARG A 65 11.84 1.54 0.54
N ILE A 66 10.57 1.59 0.95
CA ILE A 66 9.44 1.83 0.05
C ILE A 66 8.87 3.21 0.36
N PHE A 67 8.72 4.04 -0.66
CA PHE A 67 8.13 5.36 -0.55
C PHE A 67 6.89 5.46 -1.42
N PHE A 68 5.76 5.81 -0.82
CA PHE A 68 4.57 6.23 -1.53
C PHE A 68 4.57 7.74 -1.66
N ILE A 69 4.40 8.29 -2.86
CA ILE A 69 4.34 9.74 -3.08
C ILE A 69 3.08 10.13 -3.84
N GLY A 70 2.37 11.16 -3.35
CA GLY A 70 1.12 11.62 -3.95
C GLY A 70 0.73 13.02 -3.49
N ALA A 71 -0.36 13.54 -4.06
CA ALA A 71 -0.99 14.78 -3.62
C ALA A 71 -2.46 14.52 -3.28
N GLY A 72 -3.05 15.33 -2.40
CA GLY A 72 -4.46 15.22 -2.01
C GLY A 72 -4.85 13.81 -1.57
N THR A 73 -5.94 13.27 -2.13
CA THR A 73 -6.41 11.90 -1.84
C THR A 73 -5.34 10.86 -2.12
N SER A 74 -4.63 10.96 -3.24
CA SER A 74 -3.57 10.01 -3.62
C SER A 74 -2.44 9.97 -2.60
N GLY A 75 -2.01 11.12 -2.08
CA GLY A 75 -1.00 11.20 -1.02
C GLY A 75 -1.49 10.62 0.31
N ARG A 76 -2.77 10.88 0.67
CA ARG A 76 -3.38 10.30 1.88
C ARG A 76 -3.48 8.78 1.82
N LEU A 77 -3.81 8.21 0.65
CA LEU A 77 -3.82 6.76 0.45
C LEU A 77 -2.43 6.15 0.63
N GLY A 78 -1.38 6.81 0.11
CA GLY A 78 0.00 6.36 0.32
C GLY A 78 0.44 6.42 1.78
N ILE A 79 0.01 7.45 2.53
CA ILE A 79 0.27 7.56 3.98
C ILE A 79 -0.50 6.48 4.75
N LEU A 80 -1.78 6.26 4.42
CA LEU A 80 -2.60 5.21 5.01
C LEU A 80 -1.93 3.85 4.86
N GLU A 81 -1.52 3.49 3.64
CA GLU A 81 -0.84 2.22 3.37
C GLU A 81 0.45 2.07 4.18
N ALA A 82 1.27 3.13 4.24
CA ALA A 82 2.50 3.12 5.02
C ALA A 82 2.26 2.99 6.52
N ALA A 83 1.20 3.59 7.05
CA ALA A 83 0.83 3.56 8.47
C ALA A 83 0.28 2.19 8.91
N GLU A 84 -0.39 1.46 8.01
CA GLU A 84 -1.01 0.17 8.32
C GLU A 84 -0.04 -1.03 8.21
N CYS A 85 1.10 -0.87 7.52
CA CYS A 85 2.11 -1.93 7.41
C CYS A 85 2.77 -2.32 8.75
N PRO A 86 3.17 -1.39 9.65
CA PRO A 86 3.77 -1.75 10.94
C PRO A 86 2.86 -2.56 11.86
N PRO A 87 1.59 -2.21 12.11
CA PRO A 87 0.72 -3.00 12.98
C PRO A 87 0.31 -4.34 12.39
N THR A 88 0.33 -4.48 11.04
CA THR A 88 -0.10 -5.69 10.34
C THR A 88 1.04 -6.68 10.13
N PHE A 89 2.20 -6.20 9.72
CA PHE A 89 3.34 -7.02 9.27
C PHE A 89 4.59 -6.86 10.15
N GLY A 90 4.53 -6.04 11.21
CA GLY A 90 5.68 -5.78 12.07
C GLY A 90 6.82 -5.00 11.40
N THR A 91 6.56 -4.34 10.27
CA THR A 91 7.58 -3.58 9.54
C THR A 91 8.07 -2.36 10.34
N SER A 92 9.27 -1.88 10.00
CA SER A 92 9.74 -0.62 10.55
C SER A 92 9.02 0.57 9.88
N PRO A 93 8.55 1.57 10.63
CA PRO A 93 8.02 2.81 10.05
C PRO A 93 9.05 3.57 9.18
N LYS A 94 10.33 3.27 9.35
CA LYS A 94 11.40 3.83 8.49
C LYS A 94 11.53 3.13 7.16
N GLN A 95 11.05 1.88 7.06
CA GLN A 95 11.20 1.06 5.85
C GLN A 95 10.07 1.32 4.85
N ILE A 96 8.85 1.60 5.31
CA ILE A 96 7.71 1.93 4.45
C ILE A 96 7.18 3.29 4.88
N GLN A 97 7.19 4.26 3.96
CA GLN A 97 6.91 5.67 4.25
C GLN A 97 5.97 6.28 3.21
N GLY A 98 5.07 7.14 3.66
CA GLY A 98 4.25 8.00 2.80
C GLY A 98 4.81 9.42 2.73
N ILE A 99 4.73 10.03 1.56
CA ILE A 99 5.13 11.41 1.28
C ILE A 99 3.97 12.09 0.56
N ILE A 100 3.50 13.21 1.09
CA ILE A 100 2.37 13.96 0.52
C ILE A 100 2.77 15.39 0.18
N ALA A 101 2.34 15.88 -0.97
CA ALA A 101 2.52 17.27 -1.35
C ALA A 101 1.90 18.20 -0.29
N GLY A 102 2.65 19.20 0.17
CA GLY A 102 2.27 20.07 1.27
C GLY A 102 2.60 19.56 2.66
N GLY A 103 3.26 18.39 2.76
CA GLY A 103 3.76 17.81 4.03
C GLY A 103 2.65 17.35 4.98
N ASN A 104 2.98 17.17 6.26
CA ASN A 104 2.05 16.60 7.26
C ASN A 104 0.73 17.36 7.41
N ARG A 105 0.72 18.67 7.16
CA ARG A 105 -0.53 19.46 7.21
C ARG A 105 -1.53 19.02 6.15
N ALA A 106 -1.04 18.56 5.00
CA ALA A 106 -1.87 18.10 3.88
C ALA A 106 -2.60 16.76 4.17
N ILE A 107 -2.24 16.06 5.24
CA ILE A 107 -2.97 14.87 5.70
C ILE A 107 -4.38 15.26 6.15
N LEU A 108 -4.49 16.34 6.94
CA LEU A 108 -5.73 16.78 7.59
C LEU A 108 -6.48 17.85 6.81
N LYS A 109 -5.77 18.69 6.02
CA LYS A 109 -6.34 19.82 5.30
C LYS A 109 -5.97 19.79 3.83
N ALA A 110 -6.80 20.33 2.95
CA ALA A 110 -6.42 20.61 1.57
C ALA A 110 -5.37 21.73 1.57
N ILE A 111 -4.28 21.54 0.83
CA ILE A 111 -3.25 22.54 0.61
C ILE A 111 -3.22 22.83 -0.89
N GLU A 112 -3.89 23.90 -1.28
CA GLU A 112 -4.01 24.30 -2.68
C GLU A 112 -2.63 24.60 -3.28
N GLY A 113 -2.45 24.25 -4.55
CA GLY A 113 -1.21 24.48 -5.30
C GLY A 113 -0.04 23.55 -4.92
N ALA A 114 -0.11 22.78 -3.84
CA ALA A 114 0.97 21.90 -3.43
C ALA A 114 1.30 20.82 -4.49
N GLU A 115 0.29 20.37 -5.24
CA GLU A 115 0.42 19.35 -6.28
C GLU A 115 1.20 19.82 -7.52
N ASP A 116 1.30 21.15 -7.74
CA ASP A 116 2.01 21.76 -8.85
C ASP A 116 3.51 21.98 -8.58
N SER A 117 3.96 21.87 -7.32
CA SER A 117 5.33 22.15 -6.94
C SER A 117 6.29 21.01 -7.32
N THR A 118 7.05 21.20 -8.40
CA THR A 118 8.10 20.26 -8.82
C THR A 118 9.33 20.29 -7.90
N SER A 119 9.68 21.46 -7.36
CA SER A 119 10.83 21.65 -6.48
C SER A 119 10.64 21.00 -5.11
N SER A 120 9.40 21.05 -4.55
CA SER A 120 9.09 20.45 -3.24
C SER A 120 9.24 18.93 -3.27
N SER A 121 8.76 18.27 -4.31
CA SER A 121 8.90 16.82 -4.48
C SER A 121 10.37 16.37 -4.42
N LYS A 122 11.26 17.08 -5.11
CA LYS A 122 12.69 16.79 -5.09
C LYS A 122 13.28 17.01 -3.69
N LYS A 123 12.92 18.13 -3.02
CA LYS A 123 13.38 18.42 -1.65
C LYS A 123 12.95 17.33 -0.67
N ASP A 124 11.69 16.89 -0.75
CA ASP A 124 11.15 15.85 0.13
C ASP A 124 11.89 14.52 -0.03
N LEU A 125 12.18 14.11 -1.27
CA LEU A 125 12.93 12.89 -1.56
C LEU A 125 14.40 12.99 -1.18
N MET A 126 15.04 14.17 -1.37
CA MET A 126 16.41 14.43 -0.90
C MET A 126 16.50 14.36 0.62
N ALA A 127 15.56 14.96 1.35
CA ALA A 127 15.50 14.88 2.80
C ALA A 127 15.34 13.43 3.30
N LYS A 128 14.65 12.57 2.54
CA LYS A 128 14.58 11.12 2.81
C LYS A 128 15.81 10.35 2.33
N LYS A 129 16.75 11.00 1.65
CA LYS A 129 17.95 10.37 1.09
C LYS A 129 17.61 9.13 0.27
N ILE A 130 16.62 9.25 -0.65
CA ILE A 130 16.26 8.15 -1.54
C ILE A 130 17.45 7.74 -2.42
N SER A 131 17.61 6.43 -2.62
CA SER A 131 18.75 5.84 -3.29
C SER A 131 18.37 4.73 -4.27
N HIS A 132 19.35 4.14 -4.94
CA HIS A 132 19.16 3.00 -5.84
C HIS A 132 18.64 1.73 -5.15
N ASN A 133 18.76 1.62 -3.83
CA ASN A 133 18.24 0.49 -3.04
C ASN A 133 16.73 0.61 -2.73
N ASP A 134 16.13 1.75 -3.04
CA ASP A 134 14.77 2.08 -2.64
C ASP A 134 13.76 1.89 -3.79
N LEU A 135 12.48 1.87 -3.45
CA LEU A 135 11.36 1.89 -4.37
C LEU A 135 10.52 3.15 -4.15
N LEU A 136 10.24 3.90 -5.21
CA LEU A 136 9.26 4.98 -5.21
C LEU A 136 7.99 4.56 -5.96
N ILE A 137 6.84 4.61 -5.28
CA ILE A 137 5.51 4.40 -5.86
C ILE A 137 4.80 5.74 -5.95
N GLY A 138 4.73 6.28 -7.16
CA GLY A 138 4.04 7.54 -7.45
C GLY A 138 2.56 7.31 -7.72
N ILE A 139 1.69 8.09 -7.09
CA ILE A 139 0.24 7.95 -7.15
C ILE A 139 -0.36 9.27 -7.65
N SER A 140 -1.05 9.23 -8.81
CA SER A 140 -1.73 10.37 -9.39
C SER A 140 -2.92 9.92 -10.22
N ALA A 141 -4.14 10.13 -9.73
CA ALA A 141 -5.35 9.72 -10.46
C ALA A 141 -5.44 10.36 -11.85
N SER A 142 -5.16 11.65 -11.98
CA SER A 142 -5.11 12.37 -13.27
C SER A 142 -3.93 11.92 -14.16
N GLY A 143 -2.85 11.45 -13.55
CA GLY A 143 -1.58 11.19 -14.23
C GLY A 143 -0.80 12.45 -14.61
N LYS A 144 -1.23 13.63 -14.12
CA LYS A 144 -0.68 14.94 -14.49
C LYS A 144 -0.07 15.72 -13.33
N THR A 145 -0.20 15.24 -12.09
CA THR A 145 0.32 15.88 -10.88
C THR A 145 1.82 16.13 -10.98
N LYS A 146 2.23 17.38 -11.12
CA LYS A 146 3.62 17.78 -11.34
C LYS A 146 4.54 17.32 -10.21
N TYR A 147 4.06 17.42 -8.96
CA TYR A 147 4.77 16.94 -7.78
C TYR A 147 5.15 15.45 -7.92
N VAL A 148 4.21 14.58 -8.32
CA VAL A 148 4.46 13.14 -8.47
C VAL A 148 5.39 12.85 -9.64
N LEU A 149 5.14 13.47 -10.79
CA LEU A 149 5.97 13.25 -11.99
C LEU A 149 7.43 13.70 -11.78
N SER A 150 7.63 14.82 -11.11
CA SER A 150 8.96 15.30 -10.72
C SER A 150 9.66 14.36 -9.74
N GLY A 151 8.90 13.83 -8.75
CA GLY A 151 9.41 12.83 -7.81
C GLY A 151 9.89 11.56 -8.50
N ILE A 152 9.10 11.01 -9.42
CA ILE A 152 9.49 9.84 -10.22
C ILE A 152 10.73 10.14 -11.07
N SER A 153 10.76 11.31 -11.71
CA SER A 153 11.92 11.72 -12.50
C SER A 153 13.20 11.79 -11.64
N TYR A 154 13.10 12.33 -10.43
CA TYR A 154 14.22 12.37 -9.50
C TYR A 154 14.65 10.98 -9.02
N ALA A 155 13.69 10.11 -8.66
CA ALA A 155 13.98 8.74 -8.25
C ALA A 155 14.70 7.95 -9.34
N LYS A 156 14.30 8.11 -10.61
CA LYS A 156 15.02 7.52 -11.75
C LYS A 156 16.44 8.04 -11.90
N LYS A 157 16.69 9.33 -11.63
CA LYS A 157 18.06 9.90 -11.64
C LYS A 157 18.97 9.23 -10.63
N VAL A 158 18.47 8.91 -9.43
CA VAL A 158 19.22 8.21 -8.39
C VAL A 158 19.17 6.68 -8.52
N LYS A 159 18.65 6.19 -9.68
CA LYS A 159 18.52 4.77 -10.03
C LYS A 159 17.65 3.95 -9.07
N SER A 160 16.73 4.61 -8.35
CA SER A 160 15.70 3.93 -7.56
C SER A 160 14.71 3.21 -8.48
N GLN A 161 14.17 2.07 -8.04
CA GLN A 161 13.04 1.44 -8.71
C GLN A 161 11.82 2.36 -8.63
N THR A 162 10.99 2.36 -9.68
CA THR A 162 9.84 3.26 -9.76
C THR A 162 8.59 2.54 -10.25
N ILE A 163 7.46 2.78 -9.59
CA ILE A 163 6.12 2.36 -10.00
C ILE A 163 5.25 3.60 -10.11
N PHE A 164 4.40 3.68 -11.12
CA PHE A 164 3.45 4.75 -11.27
C PHE A 164 2.03 4.20 -11.36
N ILE A 165 1.13 4.70 -10.49
CA ILE A 165 -0.28 4.33 -10.43
C ILE A 165 -1.12 5.53 -10.85
N THR A 166 -1.95 5.36 -11.87
CA THR A 166 -2.81 6.41 -12.41
C THR A 166 -4.16 5.86 -12.88
N CYS A 167 -5.21 6.72 -12.89
CA CYS A 167 -6.52 6.36 -13.43
C CYS A 167 -6.72 6.81 -14.88
N ASN A 168 -5.70 7.41 -15.52
CA ASN A 168 -5.76 7.88 -16.89
C ASN A 168 -4.63 7.31 -17.75
N LYS A 169 -4.93 7.01 -19.01
CA LYS A 169 -3.92 6.56 -19.98
C LYS A 169 -2.80 7.60 -20.12
N GLN A 170 -1.58 7.12 -20.19
CA GLN A 170 -0.40 7.94 -20.43
C GLN A 170 0.10 7.74 -21.87
N THR A 171 0.57 8.82 -22.49
CA THR A 171 1.14 8.78 -23.85
C THR A 171 2.58 8.26 -23.86
N LYS A 172 3.26 8.33 -22.72
CA LYS A 172 4.66 7.90 -22.54
C LYS A 172 4.79 7.06 -21.28
N LYS A 173 5.77 6.16 -21.26
CA LYS A 173 6.16 5.42 -20.07
C LYS A 173 6.80 6.36 -19.06
N ILE A 174 6.23 6.42 -17.86
CA ILE A 174 6.64 7.34 -16.78
C ILE A 174 7.67 6.68 -15.86
N SER A 175 7.46 5.41 -15.52
CA SER A 175 8.25 4.68 -14.52
C SER A 175 8.72 3.33 -15.04
N ASN A 176 9.34 2.49 -14.20
CA ASN A 176 9.67 1.12 -14.56
C ASN A 176 8.40 0.29 -14.79
N ILE A 177 7.36 0.48 -13.95
CA ILE A 177 6.05 -0.17 -14.08
C ILE A 177 4.95 0.88 -13.98
N ASP A 178 4.19 1.07 -15.06
CA ASP A 178 3.02 1.96 -15.07
C ASP A 178 1.73 1.11 -14.98
N ILE A 179 0.95 1.33 -13.91
CA ILE A 179 -0.35 0.70 -13.66
C ILE A 179 -1.45 1.71 -13.99
N VAL A 180 -2.24 1.42 -15.03
CA VAL A 180 -3.30 2.32 -15.52
C VAL A 180 -4.67 1.77 -15.11
N LEU A 181 -5.27 2.37 -14.10
CA LEU A 181 -6.53 1.99 -13.48
C LEU A 181 -7.68 2.81 -14.09
N ASN A 182 -7.95 2.64 -15.38
CA ASN A 182 -8.97 3.44 -16.07
C ASN A 182 -10.39 2.97 -15.68
N VAL A 183 -10.93 3.49 -14.60
CA VAL A 183 -12.31 3.22 -14.13
C VAL A 183 -13.37 4.09 -14.81
N GLY A 184 -12.97 4.93 -15.79
CA GLY A 184 -13.87 5.86 -16.46
C GLY A 184 -14.25 7.08 -15.61
N PRO A 185 -15.28 7.83 -16.05
CA PRO A 185 -15.71 9.05 -15.37
C PRO A 185 -16.29 8.75 -13.99
N GLU A 186 -16.11 9.68 -13.06
CA GLU A 186 -16.72 9.60 -11.73
C GLU A 186 -18.19 10.03 -11.77
N ILE A 187 -18.97 9.65 -10.76
CA ILE A 187 -20.35 10.12 -10.58
C ILE A 187 -20.41 11.65 -10.45
N VAL A 188 -19.46 12.21 -9.72
CA VAL A 188 -19.18 13.65 -9.68
C VAL A 188 -17.92 13.87 -10.51
N SER A 189 -18.08 14.48 -11.69
CA SER A 189 -16.99 14.71 -12.65
C SER A 189 -15.75 15.31 -11.98
N GLY A 190 -14.58 14.76 -12.20
CA GLY A 190 -13.31 15.21 -11.63
C GLY A 190 -13.09 14.83 -10.14
N SER A 191 -14.10 14.29 -9.45
CA SER A 191 -13.97 13.95 -8.02
C SER A 191 -13.29 12.59 -7.80
N THR A 192 -11.99 12.53 -8.09
CA THR A 192 -11.19 11.28 -8.07
C THR A 192 -10.97 10.67 -6.67
N ARG A 193 -11.55 11.24 -5.62
CA ARG A 193 -11.62 10.62 -4.28
C ARG A 193 -12.58 9.43 -4.22
N LEU A 194 -13.47 9.28 -5.22
CA LEU A 194 -14.50 8.23 -5.33
C LEU A 194 -13.90 6.92 -5.85
N LYS A 195 -14.42 6.33 -6.93
CA LYS A 195 -13.96 5.02 -7.39
C LYS A 195 -12.49 4.97 -7.82
N SER A 196 -11.94 6.08 -8.34
CA SER A 196 -10.49 6.20 -8.57
C SER A 196 -9.68 6.07 -7.28
N GLY A 197 -10.17 6.66 -6.18
CA GLY A 197 -9.59 6.49 -4.85
C GLY A 197 -9.73 5.04 -4.35
N THR A 198 -10.92 4.45 -4.47
CA THR A 198 -11.19 3.07 -4.06
C THR A 198 -10.28 2.07 -4.77
N ILE A 199 -10.20 2.12 -6.10
CA ILE A 199 -9.34 1.20 -6.85
C ILE A 199 -7.85 1.42 -6.53
N THR A 200 -7.42 2.65 -6.35
CA THR A 200 -6.04 2.96 -5.96
C THR A 200 -5.72 2.32 -4.60
N LYS A 201 -6.58 2.49 -3.61
CA LYS A 201 -6.44 1.85 -2.30
C LYS A 201 -6.36 0.34 -2.43
N ASN A 202 -7.23 -0.28 -3.23
CA ASN A 202 -7.21 -1.73 -3.44
C ASN A 202 -5.87 -2.19 -4.04
N VAL A 203 -5.33 -1.48 -5.04
CA VAL A 203 -4.05 -1.81 -5.66
C VAL A 203 -2.89 -1.68 -4.68
N LEU A 204 -2.84 -0.62 -3.86
CA LEU A 204 -1.82 -0.45 -2.83
C LEU A 204 -1.84 -1.60 -1.84
N ASN A 205 -3.03 -1.96 -1.31
CA ASN A 205 -3.18 -3.09 -0.39
C ASN A 205 -2.78 -4.44 -1.03
N ILE A 206 -3.11 -4.66 -2.30
CA ILE A 206 -2.72 -5.90 -3.00
C ILE A 206 -1.20 -5.98 -3.12
N ILE A 207 -0.55 -4.90 -3.57
CA ILE A 207 0.90 -4.87 -3.76
C ILE A 207 1.62 -5.15 -2.45
N SER A 208 1.31 -4.42 -1.39
CA SER A 208 1.97 -4.56 -0.09
C SER A 208 1.69 -5.93 0.53
N THR A 209 0.41 -6.35 0.56
CA THR A 209 0.03 -7.61 1.20
C THR A 209 0.61 -8.81 0.47
N ALA A 210 0.56 -8.84 -0.87
CA ALA A 210 1.17 -9.92 -1.64
C ALA A 210 2.68 -10.03 -1.38
N ALA A 211 3.38 -8.88 -1.36
CA ALA A 211 4.80 -8.84 -1.03
C ALA A 211 5.07 -9.33 0.40
N MET A 212 4.26 -8.91 1.38
CA MET A 212 4.42 -9.33 2.77
C MET A 212 4.08 -10.81 3.00
N ILE A 213 3.13 -11.39 2.27
CA ILE A 213 2.88 -12.83 2.27
C ILE A 213 4.13 -13.59 1.77
N LYS A 214 4.72 -13.14 0.66
CA LYS A 214 5.93 -13.75 0.11
C LYS A 214 7.15 -13.54 1.01
N ALA A 215 7.22 -12.42 1.75
CA ALA A 215 8.22 -12.16 2.78
C ALA A 215 7.96 -12.92 4.09
N GLU A 216 7.02 -13.86 4.10
CA GLU A 216 6.63 -14.70 5.24
C GLU A 216 6.24 -13.91 6.51
N LYS A 217 5.67 -12.68 6.32
CA LYS A 217 5.08 -11.91 7.41
C LYS A 217 3.72 -12.45 7.84
N ILE A 218 3.17 -13.33 7.03
CA ILE A 218 1.89 -14.03 7.20
C ILE A 218 2.12 -15.52 6.99
N PHE A 219 1.49 -16.35 7.81
CA PHE A 219 1.49 -17.80 7.68
C PHE A 219 0.07 -18.35 7.90
N MET A 220 -0.41 -19.26 7.04
CA MET A 220 -1.78 -19.78 7.07
C MET A 220 -2.86 -18.68 7.14
N ASN A 221 -2.68 -17.58 6.38
CA ASN A 221 -3.50 -16.36 6.40
C ASN A 221 -3.54 -15.62 7.77
N LEU A 222 -2.62 -15.94 8.68
CA LEU A 222 -2.53 -15.36 10.01
C LEU A 222 -1.29 -14.47 10.12
N MET A 223 -1.48 -13.29 10.73
CA MET A 223 -0.38 -12.36 11.02
C MET A 223 0.53 -12.94 12.11
N ILE A 224 1.80 -13.20 11.80
CA ILE A 224 2.78 -13.78 12.72
C ILE A 224 3.87 -12.83 13.21
N ASP A 225 4.03 -11.70 12.54
CA ASP A 225 5.04 -10.69 12.90
C ASP A 225 4.42 -9.43 13.54
N ILE A 226 3.19 -9.53 14.05
CA ILE A 226 2.55 -8.44 14.81
C ILE A 226 3.30 -8.15 16.11
N LYS A 227 3.23 -6.89 16.56
CA LYS A 227 3.73 -6.48 17.88
C LYS A 227 2.57 -6.41 18.88
N PRO A 228 2.40 -7.37 19.80
CA PRO A 228 1.26 -7.47 20.69
C PRO A 228 1.31 -6.45 21.85
N ILE A 229 1.21 -5.16 21.54
CA ILE A 229 1.28 -4.06 22.52
C ILE A 229 -0.08 -3.87 23.22
N THR A 230 -1.20 -3.98 22.47
CA THR A 230 -2.55 -3.79 23.00
C THR A 230 -3.20 -5.13 23.36
N GLU A 231 -4.25 -5.12 24.19
CA GLU A 231 -5.03 -6.31 24.55
C GLU A 231 -5.61 -7.00 23.31
N LYS A 232 -6.11 -6.24 22.33
CA LYS A 232 -6.58 -6.77 21.04
C LYS A 232 -5.47 -7.52 20.29
N LEU A 233 -4.27 -6.97 20.23
CA LEU A 233 -3.14 -7.60 19.54
C LEU A 233 -2.61 -8.81 20.32
N LYS A 234 -2.63 -8.80 21.66
CA LYS A 234 -2.32 -9.97 22.48
C LYS A 234 -3.32 -11.09 22.27
N ALA A 235 -4.62 -10.78 22.30
CA ALA A 235 -5.68 -11.76 22.03
C ALA A 235 -5.51 -12.39 20.63
N ARG A 236 -5.17 -11.59 19.62
CA ARG A 236 -4.88 -12.06 18.26
C ARG A 236 -3.65 -12.97 18.25
N ALA A 237 -2.56 -12.60 18.94
CA ALA A 237 -1.34 -13.41 19.01
C ALA A 237 -1.62 -14.79 19.62
N ILE A 238 -2.37 -14.83 20.72
CA ILE A 238 -2.77 -16.09 21.37
C ILE A 238 -3.58 -16.94 20.41
N ARG A 239 -4.61 -16.37 19.78
CA ARG A 239 -5.43 -17.09 18.79
C ARG A 239 -4.59 -17.63 17.63
N ASN A 240 -3.72 -16.80 17.04
CA ASN A 240 -2.95 -17.17 15.88
C ASN A 240 -1.99 -18.32 16.20
N ILE A 241 -1.24 -18.25 17.30
CA ILE A 241 -0.30 -19.32 17.66
C ILE A 241 -1.02 -20.61 18.07
N SER A 242 -2.21 -20.50 18.73
CA SER A 242 -3.05 -21.68 19.03
C SER A 242 -3.47 -22.42 17.77
N ILE A 243 -3.92 -21.68 16.73
CA ILE A 243 -4.34 -22.26 15.45
C ILE A 243 -3.13 -22.89 14.73
N ILE A 244 -2.02 -22.15 14.62
CA ILE A 244 -0.84 -22.60 13.85
C ILE A 244 -0.24 -23.87 14.46
N LEU A 245 -0.19 -23.97 15.79
CA LEU A 245 0.42 -25.09 16.48
C LEU A 245 -0.57 -26.15 16.93
N ASN A 246 -1.86 -25.93 16.77
CA ASN A 246 -2.94 -26.78 17.29
C ASN A 246 -2.79 -27.06 18.79
N ILE A 247 -2.59 -26.00 19.59
CA ILE A 247 -2.42 -26.06 21.04
C ILE A 247 -3.52 -25.30 21.77
N SER A 248 -3.73 -25.63 23.03
CA SER A 248 -4.71 -24.97 23.89
C SER A 248 -4.36 -23.47 24.10
N ARG A 249 -5.37 -22.68 24.42
CA ARG A 249 -5.19 -21.26 24.77
C ARG A 249 -4.19 -21.07 25.93
N THR A 250 -4.22 -21.96 26.93
CA THR A 250 -3.34 -21.92 28.09
C THR A 250 -1.89 -22.17 27.69
N GLU A 251 -1.63 -23.16 26.86
CA GLU A 251 -0.29 -23.45 26.32
C GLU A 251 0.22 -22.31 25.44
N ALA A 252 -0.64 -21.75 24.58
CA ALA A 252 -0.31 -20.61 23.75
C ALA A 252 0.15 -19.39 24.59
N ILE A 253 -0.55 -19.09 25.68
CA ILE A 253 -0.17 -17.99 26.59
C ILE A 253 1.20 -18.28 27.25
N LYS A 254 1.43 -19.50 27.74
CA LYS A 254 2.72 -19.90 28.33
C LYS A 254 3.86 -19.76 27.30
N LEU A 255 3.63 -20.23 26.08
CA LEU A 255 4.60 -20.16 24.99
C LEU A 255 4.89 -18.70 24.58
N LEU A 256 3.87 -17.87 24.42
CA LEU A 256 4.04 -16.45 24.08
C LEU A 256 4.78 -15.67 25.18
N LYS A 257 4.53 -15.94 26.46
CA LYS A 257 5.32 -15.34 27.54
C LYS A 257 6.81 -15.72 27.44
N ARG A 258 7.12 -17.00 27.17
CA ARG A 258 8.49 -17.50 26.99
C ARG A 258 9.15 -16.92 25.72
N SER A 259 8.40 -16.72 24.63
CA SER A 259 8.89 -16.12 23.39
C SER A 259 8.87 -14.58 23.40
N LYS A 260 8.67 -13.94 24.56
CA LYS A 260 8.53 -12.49 24.70
C LYS A 260 7.47 -11.89 23.76
N TRP A 261 6.36 -12.58 23.62
CA TRP A 261 5.24 -12.23 22.73
C TRP A 261 5.59 -12.22 21.22
N ASN A 262 6.69 -12.81 20.83
CA ASN A 262 7.03 -12.99 19.42
C ASN A 262 6.46 -14.32 18.93
N ILE A 263 5.44 -14.26 18.05
CA ILE A 263 4.73 -15.44 17.53
C ILE A 263 5.69 -16.33 16.73
N ARG A 264 6.48 -15.73 15.84
CA ARG A 264 7.45 -16.45 14.98
C ARG A 264 8.44 -17.22 15.85
N VAL A 265 9.07 -16.56 16.81
CA VAL A 265 10.01 -17.23 17.75
C VAL A 265 9.30 -18.32 18.54
N GLY A 266 8.08 -18.08 19.02
CA GLY A 266 7.27 -19.08 19.71
C GLY A 266 7.03 -20.33 18.89
N ILE A 267 6.74 -20.20 17.60
CA ILE A 267 6.56 -21.33 16.67
C ILE A 267 7.86 -22.16 16.57
N PHE A 268 9.02 -21.50 16.39
CA PHE A 268 10.32 -22.20 16.34
C PHE A 268 10.64 -22.89 17.66
N MET A 269 10.40 -22.23 18.81
CA MET A 269 10.58 -22.85 20.14
C MET A 269 9.78 -24.14 20.28
N HIS A 270 8.50 -24.12 19.88
CA HIS A 270 7.60 -25.25 20.02
C HIS A 270 7.98 -26.40 19.07
N LYS A 271 8.16 -26.11 17.79
CA LYS A 271 8.41 -27.12 16.74
C LYS A 271 9.77 -27.76 16.84
N LYS A 272 10.81 -27.04 17.22
CA LYS A 272 12.20 -27.50 17.30
C LYS A 272 12.67 -27.76 18.74
N LYS A 273 11.80 -27.58 19.75
CA LYS A 273 12.11 -27.71 21.18
C LYS A 273 13.34 -26.90 21.62
N LEU A 274 13.48 -25.67 21.06
CA LEU A 274 14.59 -24.76 21.29
C LEU A 274 14.32 -23.82 22.45
N ASN A 275 15.39 -23.30 23.06
CA ASN A 275 15.28 -22.14 23.94
C ASN A 275 15.04 -20.83 23.16
N PHE A 276 14.79 -19.72 23.87
CA PHE A 276 14.46 -18.43 23.24
C PHE A 276 15.58 -17.94 22.30
N LYS A 277 16.85 -17.99 22.73
CA LYS A 277 18.00 -17.45 21.96
C LYS A 277 18.21 -18.24 20.67
N GLU A 278 18.18 -19.56 20.75
CA GLU A 278 18.31 -20.46 19.60
C GLU A 278 17.17 -20.24 18.60
N ALA A 279 15.93 -20.22 19.11
CA ALA A 279 14.75 -20.00 18.27
C ALA A 279 14.73 -18.60 17.63
N GLU A 280 15.16 -17.57 18.33
CA GLU A 280 15.27 -16.21 17.79
C GLU A 280 16.28 -16.15 16.64
N LEU A 281 17.45 -16.76 16.80
CA LEU A 281 18.46 -16.80 15.75
C LEU A 281 17.94 -17.57 14.53
N LEU A 282 17.39 -18.76 14.75
CA LEU A 282 16.89 -19.62 13.67
C LEU A 282 15.72 -18.96 12.92
N SER A 283 14.83 -18.27 13.62
CA SER A 283 13.67 -17.58 13.04
C SER A 283 14.03 -16.41 12.10
N LYS A 284 15.27 -15.90 12.18
CA LYS A 284 15.78 -14.85 11.28
C LYS A 284 16.35 -15.41 9.98
N THR A 285 16.76 -16.68 9.97
CA THR A 285 17.49 -17.29 8.86
C THR A 285 16.69 -18.39 8.14
N LYS A 286 15.72 -18.99 8.81
CA LYS A 286 14.94 -20.10 8.27
C LYS A 286 13.49 -19.71 8.01
N PRO A 287 12.93 -20.13 6.87
CA PRO A 287 11.52 -19.93 6.57
C PRO A 287 10.64 -20.74 7.53
N ILE A 288 9.52 -20.14 7.95
CA ILE A 288 8.58 -20.82 8.86
C ILE A 288 7.90 -22.03 8.22
N LYS A 289 7.71 -21.98 6.90
CA LYS A 289 7.11 -23.09 6.13
C LYS A 289 7.90 -24.39 6.20
N GLU A 290 9.21 -24.33 6.48
CA GLU A 290 10.05 -25.54 6.65
C GLU A 290 9.78 -26.28 7.97
N LEU A 291 8.93 -25.75 8.84
CA LEU A 291 8.57 -26.38 10.11
C LEU A 291 7.31 -27.25 10.02
N PHE A 292 6.62 -27.18 8.89
CA PHE A 292 5.33 -27.84 8.63
C PHE A 292 5.35 -28.64 7.34
#